data_8c068ceafa69c27548a49651de4771eb
#
_entry.id   8c068ceafa69c27548a49651de4771eb
#
_cell.length_a   1.000
_cell.length_b   1.000
_cell.length_c   1.000
_cell.angle_alpha   90.00
_cell.angle_beta   90.00
_cell.angle_gamma   90.00
#
_symmetry.space_group_name_H-M   'P 1'
#
loop_
_entity.id
_entity.type
_entity.pdbx_description
1 polymer ?
#
loop_
_entity_poly.entity_id
_entity_poly.type
_entity_poly.pdbx_seq_one_letter_code
_entity_poly.pdbx_strand_id
1 'polypeptide(L)'
;MHFTYCPYCGEKAIQKEIGVEGLIPFCELCSTPLWDMFSTSIICAVVNEYQEIALLRQNYVSESSYVCVAGVMKLGESAEETVIREIKEELGLDVKELQYIRSYPYENKE
;
A
#
# COMPACT_ATOMS: atom_id res chain seq x y z
N MET A 1 11.65 0.44 -1.36
CA MET A 1 12.69 -0.33 -0.68
C MET A 1 13.67 -0.87 -1.72
N HIS A 2 14.93 -0.57 -1.50
CA HIS A 2 16.01 -0.93 -2.41
C HIS A 2 16.83 -2.05 -1.78
N PHE A 3 17.14 -3.09 -2.55
CA PHE A 3 17.79 -4.28 -1.99
C PHE A 3 19.30 -4.25 -2.17
N THR A 4 20.02 -4.37 -1.07
CA THR A 4 21.47 -4.63 -1.06
C THR A 4 21.74 -6.13 -1.02
N TYR A 5 20.85 -6.89 -0.40
CA TYR A 5 20.92 -8.35 -0.29
C TYR A 5 19.62 -8.95 -0.82
N CYS A 6 19.73 -10.14 -1.40
CA CYS A 6 18.59 -10.85 -1.94
C CYS A 6 17.62 -11.24 -0.82
N PRO A 7 16.34 -10.88 -0.91
CA PRO A 7 15.36 -11.24 0.12
C PRO A 7 15.00 -12.73 0.11
N TYR A 8 15.37 -13.46 -0.94
CA TYR A 8 15.05 -14.89 -1.06
C TYR A 8 16.15 -15.79 -0.54
N CYS A 9 17.42 -15.45 -0.75
CA CYS A 9 18.54 -16.31 -0.36
C CYS A 9 19.58 -15.64 0.52
N GLY A 10 19.52 -14.34 0.70
CA GLY A 10 20.48 -13.60 1.53
C GLY A 10 21.79 -13.21 0.85
N GLU A 11 22.00 -13.63 -0.40
CA GLU A 11 23.21 -13.31 -1.15
C GLU A 11 23.29 -11.81 -1.41
N LYS A 12 24.51 -11.26 -1.44
CA LYS A 12 24.70 -9.86 -1.76
C LYS A 12 24.35 -9.60 -3.23
N ALA A 13 23.53 -8.59 -3.47
CA ALA A 13 23.11 -8.23 -4.81
C ALA A 13 24.25 -7.60 -5.60
N ILE A 14 24.29 -7.86 -6.89
CA ILE A 14 25.14 -7.16 -7.84
C ILE A 14 24.31 -6.18 -8.64
N GLN A 15 24.95 -5.28 -9.36
CA GLN A 15 24.28 -4.40 -10.31
C GLN A 15 24.38 -5.02 -11.70
N LYS A 16 23.24 -5.26 -12.32
CA LYS A 16 23.18 -5.83 -13.67
C LYS A 16 22.30 -4.96 -14.55
N GLU A 17 22.72 -4.80 -15.79
CA GLU A 17 21.95 -4.04 -16.76
C GLU A 17 20.79 -4.89 -17.27
N ILE A 18 19.57 -4.39 -17.07
CA ILE A 18 18.33 -5.09 -17.45
C ILE A 18 17.59 -4.24 -18.47
N GLY A 19 17.88 -4.49 -19.75
CA GLY A 19 17.22 -3.81 -20.87
C GLY A 19 17.21 -2.30 -20.72
N VAL A 20 16.04 -1.69 -20.93
CA VAL A 20 15.87 -0.23 -20.84
C VAL A 20 15.85 0.29 -19.40
N GLU A 21 15.76 -0.59 -18.41
CA GLU A 21 15.71 -0.19 -17.00
C GLU A 21 17.07 0.25 -16.47
N GLY A 22 18.15 -0.04 -17.18
CA GLY A 22 19.51 0.28 -16.73
C GLY A 22 20.01 -0.70 -15.68
N LEU A 23 20.83 -0.18 -14.75
CA LEU A 23 21.41 -1.02 -13.69
C LEU A 23 20.41 -1.27 -12.57
N ILE A 24 20.10 -2.54 -12.38
CA ILE A 24 19.15 -3.01 -11.36
C ILE A 24 19.88 -3.98 -10.43
N PRO A 25 19.61 -3.93 -9.11
CA PRO A 25 20.12 -4.97 -8.21
C PRO A 25 19.66 -6.35 -8.67
N PHE A 26 20.58 -7.29 -8.72
CA PHE A 26 20.35 -8.63 -9.25
C PHE A 26 20.99 -9.68 -8.36
N CYS A 27 20.27 -10.76 -8.13
CA CYS A 27 20.82 -11.90 -7.41
C CYS A 27 21.31 -12.95 -8.42
N GLU A 28 22.62 -13.18 -8.47
CA GLU A 28 23.20 -14.17 -9.36
C GLU A 28 22.81 -15.59 -8.95
N LEU A 29 22.71 -15.85 -7.65
CA LEU A 29 22.36 -17.18 -7.15
C LEU A 29 20.94 -17.57 -7.49
N CYS A 30 19.98 -16.68 -7.30
CA CYS A 30 18.58 -16.89 -7.67
C CYS A 30 18.28 -16.55 -9.12
N SER A 31 19.22 -15.95 -9.82
CA SER A 31 19.09 -15.53 -11.22
C SER A 31 17.85 -14.65 -11.43
N THR A 32 17.68 -13.66 -10.56
CA THR A 32 16.47 -12.82 -10.59
C THR A 32 16.82 -11.35 -10.33
N PRO A 33 16.16 -10.43 -11.05
CA PRO A 33 16.27 -9.01 -10.71
C PRO A 33 15.52 -8.72 -9.41
N LEU A 34 16.06 -7.77 -8.67
CA LEU A 34 15.50 -7.35 -7.37
C LEU A 34 14.92 -5.96 -7.54
N TRP A 35 13.67 -5.91 -8.02
CA TRP A 35 12.97 -4.67 -8.23
C TRP A 35 12.69 -3.95 -6.91
N ASP A 36 12.70 -2.63 -6.94
CA ASP A 36 12.31 -1.85 -5.78
C ASP A 36 10.89 -2.21 -5.37
N MET A 37 10.69 -2.34 -4.06
CA MET A 37 9.40 -2.69 -3.51
C MET A 37 8.85 -1.55 -2.65
N PHE A 38 7.54 -1.43 -2.67
CA PHE A 38 6.82 -0.46 -1.85
C PHE A 38 5.48 -1.05 -1.43
N SER A 39 4.95 -0.56 -0.32
CA SER A 39 3.63 -0.97 0.14
C SER A 39 2.57 -0.14 -0.57
N THR A 40 1.51 -0.82 -1.01
CA THR A 40 0.34 -0.16 -1.56
C THR A 40 -0.74 -0.08 -0.48
N SER A 41 -1.42 1.04 -0.40
CA SER A 41 -2.49 1.22 0.55
C SER A 41 -3.64 2.00 -0.09
N ILE A 42 -4.77 1.98 0.58
CA ILE A 42 -5.94 2.75 0.17
C ILE A 42 -6.28 3.77 1.24
N ILE A 43 -6.91 4.84 0.81
CA ILE A 43 -7.60 5.77 1.69
C ILE A 43 -8.99 6.00 1.08
N CYS A 44 -10.01 5.97 1.91
CA CYS A 44 -11.38 5.98 1.46
C CYS A 44 -12.22 6.96 2.26
N ALA A 45 -12.96 7.82 1.56
CA ALA A 45 -13.99 8.63 2.17
C ALA A 45 -15.30 7.83 2.16
N VAL A 46 -15.82 7.53 3.33
CA VAL A 46 -17.08 6.80 3.49
C VAL A 46 -18.20 7.80 3.68
N VAL A 47 -19.15 7.82 2.74
CA VAL A 47 -20.20 8.84 2.68
C VAL A 47 -21.57 8.16 2.78
N ASN A 48 -22.45 8.73 3.60
CA ASN A 48 -23.84 8.25 3.71
C ASN A 48 -24.76 9.02 2.77
N GLU A 49 -26.07 8.69 2.80
CA GLU A 49 -27.09 9.34 1.98
C GLU A 49 -27.29 10.81 2.29
N TYR A 50 -26.81 11.28 3.44
CA TYR A 50 -26.92 12.68 3.87
C TYR A 50 -25.67 13.51 3.53
N GLN A 51 -24.75 12.96 2.74
CA GLN A 51 -23.48 13.62 2.37
C GLN A 51 -22.54 13.84 3.57
N GLU A 52 -22.68 13.02 4.59
CA GLU A 52 -21.80 13.04 5.75
C GLU A 52 -20.66 12.03 5.56
N ILE A 53 -19.46 12.40 6.01
CA ILE A 53 -18.26 11.56 5.89
C ILE A 53 -17.93 10.96 7.26
N ALA A 54 -17.72 9.64 7.31
CA ALA A 54 -17.26 8.98 8.51
C ALA A 54 -15.77 9.24 8.73
N LEU A 55 -15.43 9.70 9.92
CA LEU A 55 -14.05 9.94 10.31
C LEU A 55 -13.72 9.09 11.53
N LEU A 56 -12.47 8.63 11.59
CA LEU A 56 -11.97 7.81 12.67
C LEU A 56 -11.02 8.61 13.54
N ARG A 57 -11.08 8.35 14.83
CA ARG A 57 -10.11 8.87 15.79
C ARG A 57 -9.18 7.74 16.18
N GLN A 58 -7.93 7.84 15.75
CA GLN A 58 -6.92 6.81 16.01
C GLN A 58 -5.97 7.34 17.08
N ASN A 59 -6.21 6.95 18.33
CA ASN A 59 -5.46 7.44 19.47
C ASN A 59 -3.97 7.14 19.40
N TYR A 60 -3.61 6.03 18.75
CA TYR A 60 -2.20 5.64 18.58
C TYR A 60 -1.45 6.52 17.55
N VAL A 61 -2.18 7.26 16.72
CA VAL A 61 -1.59 8.20 15.75
C VAL A 61 -1.64 9.62 16.31
N SER A 62 -2.82 10.04 16.76
CA SER A 62 -3.03 11.37 17.35
C SER A 62 -4.36 11.38 18.10
N GLU A 63 -4.36 11.94 19.31
CA GLU A 63 -5.58 12.08 20.10
C GLU A 63 -6.48 13.21 19.59
N SER A 64 -5.93 14.14 18.80
CA SER A 64 -6.63 15.34 18.34
C SER A 64 -7.04 15.30 16.87
N SER A 65 -6.59 14.30 16.11
CA SER A 65 -6.84 14.23 14.68
C SER A 65 -7.85 13.16 14.33
N TYR A 66 -8.67 13.46 13.33
CA TYR A 66 -9.59 12.51 12.72
C TYR A 66 -9.08 12.15 11.34
N VAL A 67 -9.24 10.90 10.95
CA VAL A 67 -8.74 10.39 9.67
C VAL A 67 -9.83 9.63 8.93
N CYS A 68 -9.69 9.55 7.61
CA CYS A 68 -10.53 8.69 6.79
C CYS A 68 -10.12 7.22 6.99
N VAL A 69 -10.96 6.30 6.53
CA VAL A 69 -10.61 4.88 6.55
C VAL A 69 -9.44 4.67 5.61
N ALA A 70 -8.39 4.02 6.10
CA ALA A 70 -7.20 3.73 5.34
C ALA A 70 -6.65 2.37 5.74
N GLY A 71 -5.93 1.73 4.84
CA GLY A 71 -5.32 0.46 5.16
C GLY A 71 -4.40 -0.04 4.06
N VAL A 72 -3.51 -0.94 4.44
CA VAL A 72 -2.57 -1.56 3.52
C VAL A 72 -3.25 -2.70 2.78
N MET A 73 -3.03 -2.77 1.48
CA MET A 73 -3.52 -3.88 0.67
C MET A 73 -2.80 -5.16 1.06
N LYS A 74 -3.56 -6.23 1.20
CA LYS A 74 -3.00 -7.55 1.47
C LYS A 74 -2.71 -8.26 0.16
N LEU A 75 -1.79 -9.21 0.23
CA LEU A 75 -1.47 -10.04 -0.92
C LEU A 75 -2.74 -10.74 -1.42
N GLY A 76 -3.00 -10.62 -2.73
CA GLY A 76 -4.17 -11.23 -3.34
C GLY A 76 -5.43 -10.37 -3.32
N GLU A 77 -5.39 -9.20 -2.69
CA GLU A 77 -6.53 -8.26 -2.69
C GLU A 77 -6.41 -7.25 -3.81
N SER A 78 -7.53 -6.91 -4.42
CA SER A 78 -7.64 -5.69 -5.22
C SER A 78 -7.83 -4.47 -4.30
N ALA A 79 -7.68 -3.27 -4.84
CA ALA A 79 -7.93 -2.06 -4.07
C ALA A 79 -9.39 -2.00 -3.57
N GLU A 80 -10.33 -2.42 -4.39
CA GLU A 80 -11.74 -2.46 -4.03
C GLU A 80 -12.01 -3.43 -2.89
N GLU A 81 -11.40 -4.62 -2.94
CA GLU A 81 -11.53 -5.61 -1.87
C GLU A 81 -10.92 -5.11 -0.56
N THR A 82 -9.79 -4.39 -0.65
CA THR A 82 -9.16 -3.78 0.52
C THR A 82 -10.07 -2.75 1.16
N VAL A 83 -10.69 -1.89 0.36
CA VAL A 83 -11.64 -0.87 0.86
C VAL A 83 -12.80 -1.53 1.58
N ILE A 84 -13.41 -2.54 0.98
CA ILE A 84 -14.55 -3.26 1.57
C ILE A 84 -14.15 -3.88 2.90
N ARG A 85 -12.99 -4.52 2.96
CA ARG A 85 -12.49 -5.15 4.17
C ARG A 85 -12.21 -4.13 5.27
N GLU A 86 -11.50 -3.05 4.94
CA GLU A 86 -11.14 -2.02 5.92
C GLU A 86 -12.37 -1.30 6.48
N ILE A 87 -13.36 -1.02 5.64
CA ILE A 87 -14.61 -0.40 6.10
C ILE A 87 -15.35 -1.34 7.05
N LYS A 88 -15.38 -2.62 6.73
CA LYS A 88 -16.02 -3.61 7.60
C LYS A 88 -15.31 -3.73 8.94
N GLU A 89 -13.98 -3.77 8.94
CA GLU A 89 -13.17 -3.87 10.16
C GLU A 89 -13.28 -2.62 11.03
N GLU A 90 -13.20 -1.44 10.43
CA GLU A 90 -13.12 -0.17 11.16
C GLU A 90 -14.49 0.40 11.54
N LEU A 91 -15.50 0.23 10.69
CA LEU A 91 -16.81 0.83 10.87
C LEU A 91 -17.95 -0.18 11.03
N GLY A 92 -17.71 -1.44 10.70
CA GLY A 92 -18.77 -2.46 10.72
C GLY A 92 -19.82 -2.30 9.63
N LEU A 93 -19.53 -1.52 8.60
CA LEU A 93 -20.49 -1.20 7.54
C LEU A 93 -20.26 -2.03 6.28
N ASP A 94 -21.31 -2.23 5.52
CA ASP A 94 -21.26 -2.86 4.22
C ASP A 94 -21.30 -1.79 3.14
N VAL A 95 -20.41 -1.91 2.17
CA VAL A 95 -20.28 -0.95 1.07
C VAL A 95 -21.32 -1.25 0.01
N LYS A 96 -22.07 -0.23 -0.43
CA LYS A 96 -23.05 -0.36 -1.52
C LYS A 96 -22.45 0.00 -2.86
N GLU A 97 -21.69 1.09 -2.91
CA GLU A 97 -21.08 1.60 -4.13
C GLU A 97 -19.67 2.05 -3.86
N LEU A 98 -18.77 1.82 -4.82
CA LEU A 98 -17.41 2.28 -4.79
C LEU A 98 -17.12 3.13 -6.02
N GLN A 99 -16.42 4.24 -5.81
CA GLN A 99 -15.93 5.07 -6.89
C GLN A 99 -14.44 5.30 -6.71
N TYR A 100 -13.67 4.89 -7.71
CA TYR A 100 -12.23 5.17 -7.74
C TYR A 100 -12.02 6.64 -8.13
N ILE A 101 -11.22 7.36 -7.35
CA ILE A 101 -10.92 8.75 -7.63
C ILE A 101 -9.56 8.87 -8.32
N ARG A 102 -8.49 8.47 -7.65
CA ARG A 102 -7.14 8.52 -8.22
C ARG A 102 -6.13 7.82 -7.32
N SER A 103 -4.97 7.53 -7.87
CA SER A 103 -3.82 7.11 -7.08
C SER A 103 -2.76 8.20 -7.10
N TYR A 104 -1.93 8.23 -6.08
CA TYR A 104 -0.83 9.17 -5.98
C TYR A 104 0.28 8.57 -5.12
N PRO A 105 1.53 9.01 -5.33
CA PRO A 105 2.62 8.53 -4.51
C PRO A 105 2.54 9.16 -3.11
N TYR A 106 2.88 8.36 -2.12
CA TYR A 106 3.04 8.85 -0.75
C TYR A 106 4.52 8.74 -0.39
N GLU A 107 5.15 9.88 -0.20
CA GLU A 107 6.54 9.92 0.23
C GLU A 107 6.62 9.84 1.74
N ASN A 108 7.14 8.72 2.20
CA ASN A 108 7.46 8.59 3.61
C ASN A 108 8.83 9.24 3.84
N LYS A 109 8.84 10.33 4.54
CA LYS A 109 10.08 10.98 4.95
C LYS A 109 10.59 10.28 6.19
N GLU A 110 11.36 9.27 5.95
CA GLU A 110 12.11 8.65 7.02
C GLU A 110 13.23 9.58 7.51
#